data_aa91d39f800f940187ba60484847a9be
#
_entry.id   aa91d39f800f940187ba60484847a9be
#
_cell.length_a   1.000
_cell.length_b   1.000
_cell.length_c   1.000
_cell.angle_alpha   90.00
_cell.angle_beta   90.00
_cell.angle_gamma   90.00
#
_symmetry.space_group_name_H-M   'P 1'
#
loop_
_entity.id
_entity.type
_entity.pdbx_description
1 polymer ?
#
loop_
_entity_poly.entity_id
_entity_poly.type
_entity_poly.pdbx_seq_one_letter_code
_entity_poly.pdbx_strand_id
1 'polypeptide(L)'
;IIDRVVENINVAEIFSTKPYIIGISATTPTFNSALSIARQIRAGLPSATIILGGAHITAMPLEAMSAGPFDIGVIGEGEETLVELAGHISEGKFKRFSGIKGIIFKENGEFILSSPRAAIKDLDSLGYPARHLLPPLSRYRPTPASYRRLPLGVMITSRGCPQQCAFCDRAVFGNGYRKRSPENVLGEVDELAYKYGVREIRFFDDCFTLDKERAMKICQGLRKIKPRLPWTCLTTVGSVTKELLQEMKDSGCWQVLYGLESGSNRMLKLLKKGASLEQNIQAVRWAKEAGLSVRADFIAGTPGETEESLRETLAFALRMKLDYAHFNKFVPYPGTELYERLRRDGFNFDFGQGSSITDNESFQYIPDTIKDKDYYRNFINCAHKRFYLRPGYIFKRLLGLRTVEEVIGQMKGFLAIAGL
;
A
#
# COMPACT_ATOMS: atom_id res chain seq x y z
N ILE A 1 -6.83 6.68 19.05
CA ILE A 1 -6.58 5.70 17.97
C ILE A 1 -5.51 4.73 18.44
N ILE A 2 -5.73 3.45 18.29
CA ILE A 2 -4.74 2.40 18.58
C ILE A 2 -4.21 1.91 17.22
N ASP A 3 -2.89 2.02 17.02
CA ASP A 3 -2.22 1.53 15.81
C ASP A 3 -1.36 0.30 16.12
N ARG A 4 -1.82 -0.85 15.65
CA ARG A 4 -1.18 -2.14 15.90
C ARG A 4 0.23 -2.29 15.30
N VAL A 5 0.61 -1.42 14.41
CA VAL A 5 1.98 -1.39 13.84
C VAL A 5 3.01 -1.04 14.91
N VAL A 6 2.65 -0.22 15.90
CA VAL A 6 3.59 0.32 16.90
C VAL A 6 3.22 0.01 18.34
N GLU A 7 2.04 -0.56 18.59
CA GLU A 7 1.59 -0.89 19.93
C GLU A 7 0.73 -2.16 19.96
N ASN A 8 0.83 -2.87 21.07
CA ASN A 8 -0.06 -4.00 21.31
C ASN A 8 -1.43 -3.50 21.74
N ILE A 9 -2.48 -4.13 21.25
CA ILE A 9 -3.84 -3.82 21.67
C ILE A 9 -4.07 -4.42 23.05
N ASN A 10 -4.28 -3.55 24.03
CA ASN A 10 -4.76 -3.95 25.35
C ASN A 10 -6.29 -3.82 25.37
N VAL A 11 -6.98 -4.92 25.17
CA VAL A 11 -8.45 -4.95 25.12
C VAL A 11 -9.07 -4.49 26.45
N ALA A 12 -8.40 -4.72 27.58
CA ALA A 12 -8.88 -4.24 28.88
C ALA A 12 -8.91 -2.71 28.98
N GLU A 13 -7.98 -2.01 28.35
CA GLU A 13 -8.02 -0.54 28.25
C GLU A 13 -9.21 -0.06 27.44
N ILE A 14 -9.52 -0.75 26.34
CA ILE A 14 -10.73 -0.44 25.54
C ILE A 14 -11.98 -0.62 26.41
N PHE A 15 -12.05 -1.70 27.21
CA PHE A 15 -13.19 -1.94 28.08
C PHE A 15 -13.38 -0.87 29.16
N SER A 16 -12.28 -0.33 29.69
CA SER A 16 -12.33 0.71 30.74
C SER A 16 -12.96 2.02 30.24
N THR A 17 -12.81 2.32 28.94
CA THR A 17 -13.37 3.54 28.33
C THR A 17 -14.85 3.42 27.97
N LYS A 18 -15.41 2.18 27.97
CA LYS A 18 -16.81 1.87 27.63
C LYS A 18 -17.30 2.59 26.35
N PRO A 19 -16.60 2.46 25.22
CA PRO A 19 -16.97 3.16 24.02
C PRO A 19 -18.30 2.65 23.46
N TYR A 20 -19.12 3.57 22.92
CA TYR A 20 -20.36 3.22 22.22
C TYR A 20 -20.10 2.70 20.81
N ILE A 21 -19.03 3.19 20.16
CA ILE A 21 -18.65 2.85 18.79
C ILE A 21 -17.18 2.45 18.78
N ILE A 22 -16.88 1.36 18.11
CA ILE A 22 -15.51 0.87 17.89
C ILE A 22 -15.33 0.64 16.40
N GLY A 23 -14.48 1.45 15.77
CA GLY A 23 -14.10 1.27 14.37
C GLY A 23 -12.84 0.38 14.25
N ILE A 24 -12.91 -0.62 13.39
CA ILE A 24 -11.77 -1.50 13.06
C ILE A 24 -11.54 -1.39 11.55
N SER A 25 -10.33 -1.00 11.15
CA SER A 25 -9.94 -0.97 9.73
C SER A 25 -9.01 -2.14 9.43
N ALA A 26 -9.31 -2.88 8.34
CA ALA A 26 -8.53 -4.03 7.94
C ALA A 26 -8.29 -4.09 6.43
N THR A 27 -7.06 -4.50 6.09
CA THR A 27 -6.71 -5.02 4.77
C THR A 27 -6.86 -6.55 4.77
N THR A 28 -6.83 -7.19 3.60
CA THR A 28 -6.94 -8.65 3.51
C THR A 28 -5.91 -9.38 4.39
N PRO A 29 -4.61 -9.03 4.40
CA PRO A 29 -3.64 -9.68 5.28
C PRO A 29 -3.87 -9.47 6.78
N THR A 30 -4.58 -8.42 7.17
CA THR A 30 -4.81 -8.08 8.58
C THR A 30 -6.21 -8.46 9.08
N PHE A 31 -7.06 -8.99 8.21
CA PHE A 31 -8.48 -9.25 8.52
C PHE A 31 -8.65 -10.25 9.66
N ASN A 32 -7.90 -11.36 9.67
CA ASN A 32 -7.99 -12.35 10.77
C ASN A 32 -7.63 -11.77 12.12
N SER A 33 -6.68 -10.84 12.15
CA SER A 33 -6.35 -10.10 13.37
C SER A 33 -7.50 -9.18 13.80
N ALA A 34 -8.12 -8.48 12.86
CA ALA A 34 -9.29 -7.64 13.11
C ALA A 34 -10.47 -8.48 13.64
N LEU A 35 -10.68 -9.66 13.05
CA LEU A 35 -11.72 -10.60 13.48
C LEU A 35 -11.50 -11.10 14.91
N SER A 36 -10.26 -11.47 15.26
CA SER A 36 -9.91 -11.89 16.63
C SER A 36 -10.19 -10.77 17.65
N ILE A 37 -9.81 -9.53 17.32
CA ILE A 37 -10.05 -8.36 18.17
C ILE A 37 -11.56 -8.09 18.30
N ALA A 38 -12.31 -8.14 17.21
CA ALA A 38 -13.77 -7.93 17.23
C ALA A 38 -14.49 -8.95 18.13
N ARG A 39 -14.05 -10.23 18.11
CA ARG A 39 -14.59 -11.27 18.99
C ARG A 39 -14.32 -10.98 20.47
N GLN A 40 -13.11 -10.55 20.81
CA GLN A 40 -12.76 -10.16 22.18
C GLN A 40 -13.57 -8.95 22.64
N ILE A 41 -13.70 -7.95 21.78
CA ILE A 41 -14.49 -6.75 22.06
C ILE A 41 -15.96 -7.12 22.30
N ARG A 42 -16.56 -7.94 21.45
CA ARG A 42 -17.95 -8.36 21.60
C ARG A 42 -18.20 -9.13 22.91
N ALA A 43 -17.22 -9.96 23.33
CA ALA A 43 -17.32 -10.69 24.59
C ALA A 43 -17.28 -9.77 25.84
N GLY A 44 -16.45 -8.70 25.81
CA GLY A 44 -16.31 -7.78 26.95
C GLY A 44 -17.25 -6.56 26.90
N LEU A 45 -17.69 -6.16 25.72
CA LEU A 45 -18.60 -5.02 25.49
C LEU A 45 -19.74 -5.44 24.56
N PRO A 46 -20.75 -6.21 25.06
CA PRO A 46 -21.82 -6.74 24.21
C PRO A 46 -22.68 -5.67 23.52
N SER A 47 -22.79 -4.48 24.13
CA SER A 47 -23.61 -3.36 23.62
C SER A 47 -22.88 -2.39 22.71
N ALA A 48 -21.55 -2.50 22.57
CA ALA A 48 -20.80 -1.60 21.69
C ALA A 48 -21.10 -1.89 20.21
N THR A 49 -21.25 -0.85 19.42
CA THR A 49 -21.38 -0.97 17.96
C THR A 49 -19.99 -1.15 17.35
N ILE A 50 -19.75 -2.30 16.70
CA ILE A 50 -18.48 -2.62 16.05
C ILE A 50 -18.63 -2.36 14.55
N ILE A 51 -17.88 -1.39 14.06
CA ILE A 51 -17.85 -0.98 12.64
C ILE A 51 -16.57 -1.51 11.99
N LEU A 52 -16.71 -2.27 10.90
CA LEU A 52 -15.58 -2.73 10.09
C LEU A 52 -15.41 -1.81 8.88
N GLY A 53 -14.19 -1.36 8.62
CA GLY A 53 -13.84 -0.57 7.45
C GLY A 53 -12.57 -1.09 6.76
N GLY A 54 -12.16 -0.42 5.69
CA GLY A 54 -10.92 -0.69 4.96
C GLY A 54 -11.10 -1.53 3.69
N ALA A 55 -9.97 -1.93 3.10
CA ALA A 55 -9.96 -2.56 1.77
C ALA A 55 -10.64 -3.94 1.76
N HIS A 56 -10.50 -4.73 2.83
CA HIS A 56 -11.05 -6.09 2.84
C HIS A 56 -12.58 -6.11 2.79
N ILE A 57 -13.25 -5.36 3.67
CA ILE A 57 -14.72 -5.25 3.67
C ILE A 57 -15.25 -4.62 2.39
N THR A 58 -14.50 -3.70 1.79
CA THR A 58 -14.88 -3.07 0.52
C THR A 58 -14.88 -4.08 -0.63
N ALA A 59 -13.91 -5.00 -0.66
CA ALA A 59 -13.80 -6.03 -1.69
C ALA A 59 -14.70 -7.25 -1.44
N MET A 60 -14.97 -7.61 -0.16
CA MET A 60 -15.72 -8.82 0.24
C MET A 60 -16.74 -8.50 1.35
N PRO A 61 -17.77 -7.71 1.07
CA PRO A 61 -18.66 -7.20 2.13
C PRO A 61 -19.45 -8.29 2.84
N LEU A 62 -20.03 -9.24 2.11
CA LEU A 62 -20.84 -10.31 2.71
C LEU A 62 -20.01 -11.29 3.51
N GLU A 63 -18.90 -11.75 2.94
CA GLU A 63 -17.99 -12.69 3.56
C GLU A 63 -17.37 -12.10 4.83
N ALA A 64 -16.91 -10.84 4.78
CA ALA A 64 -16.30 -10.19 5.92
C ALA A 64 -17.29 -9.99 7.07
N MET A 65 -18.52 -9.57 6.79
CA MET A 65 -19.56 -9.42 7.80
C MET A 65 -20.01 -10.75 8.39
N SER A 66 -20.08 -11.80 7.57
CA SER A 66 -20.49 -13.16 8.01
C SER A 66 -19.44 -13.82 8.90
N ALA A 67 -18.16 -13.47 8.76
CA ALA A 67 -17.07 -14.08 9.49
C ALA A 67 -17.00 -13.66 10.96
N GLY A 68 -17.57 -12.50 11.35
CA GLY A 68 -17.38 -11.96 12.68
C GLY A 68 -18.54 -11.17 13.26
N PRO A 69 -18.38 -10.71 14.52
CA PRO A 69 -19.42 -10.01 15.26
C PRO A 69 -19.45 -8.50 14.92
N PHE A 70 -19.39 -8.18 13.65
CA PHE A 70 -19.52 -6.81 13.16
C PHE A 70 -21.00 -6.42 13.03
N ASP A 71 -21.34 -5.20 13.42
CA ASP A 71 -22.69 -4.67 13.29
C ASP A 71 -22.89 -3.96 11.95
N ILE A 72 -21.85 -3.22 11.52
CA ILE A 72 -21.88 -2.41 10.31
C ILE A 72 -20.53 -2.56 9.59
N GLY A 73 -20.58 -2.69 8.26
CA GLY A 73 -19.41 -2.58 7.38
C GLY A 73 -19.49 -1.27 6.59
N VAL A 74 -18.38 -0.53 6.53
CA VAL A 74 -18.23 0.68 5.71
C VAL A 74 -17.47 0.34 4.45
N ILE A 75 -18.06 0.64 3.30
CA ILE A 75 -17.58 0.28 1.97
C ILE A 75 -17.08 1.52 1.24
N GLY A 76 -15.89 1.43 0.65
CA GLY A 76 -15.25 2.53 -0.05
C GLY A 76 -14.61 3.55 0.89
N GLU A 77 -14.74 4.83 0.56
CA GLU A 77 -14.23 5.94 1.36
C GLU A 77 -15.12 6.16 2.59
N GLY A 78 -14.51 6.14 3.76
CA GLY A 78 -15.25 6.10 5.03
C GLY A 78 -15.49 7.44 5.69
N GLU A 79 -14.88 8.52 5.25
CA GLU A 79 -14.86 9.80 5.97
C GLU A 79 -16.27 10.36 6.19
N GLU A 80 -17.06 10.55 5.13
CA GLU A 80 -18.42 11.03 5.23
C GLU A 80 -19.36 10.00 5.87
N THR A 81 -19.17 8.71 5.53
CA THR A 81 -20.00 7.63 6.04
C THR A 81 -19.88 7.50 7.56
N LEU A 82 -18.66 7.59 8.11
CA LEU A 82 -18.43 7.51 9.56
C LEU A 82 -19.02 8.70 10.31
N VAL A 83 -18.95 9.91 9.74
CA VAL A 83 -19.58 11.10 10.34
C VAL A 83 -21.09 10.94 10.39
N GLU A 84 -21.71 10.49 9.30
CA GLU A 84 -23.14 10.24 9.22
C GLU A 84 -23.58 9.11 10.19
N LEU A 85 -22.84 8.01 10.25
CA LEU A 85 -23.09 6.91 11.20
C LEU A 85 -22.95 7.35 12.65
N ALA A 86 -21.91 8.11 12.99
CA ALA A 86 -21.70 8.59 14.35
C ALA A 86 -22.84 9.52 14.81
N GLY A 87 -23.29 10.43 13.93
CA GLY A 87 -24.44 11.28 14.18
C GLY A 87 -25.71 10.46 14.41
N HIS A 88 -25.96 9.49 13.53
CA HIS A 88 -27.15 8.63 13.61
C HIS A 88 -27.19 7.78 14.89
N ILE A 89 -26.04 7.21 15.28
CA ILE A 89 -25.93 6.44 16.52
C ILE A 89 -26.09 7.35 17.75
N SER A 90 -25.52 8.56 17.74
CA SER A 90 -25.62 9.51 18.85
C SER A 90 -27.08 9.97 19.12
N GLU A 91 -27.92 9.96 18.09
CA GLU A 91 -29.35 10.23 18.19
C GLU A 91 -30.16 9.04 18.70
N GLY A 92 -29.55 7.95 19.09
CA GLY A 92 -30.21 6.74 19.58
C GLY A 92 -30.87 5.89 18.48
N LYS A 93 -30.57 6.13 17.22
CA LYS A 93 -31.17 5.42 16.08
C LYS A 93 -30.35 4.15 15.71
N PHE A 94 -30.09 3.29 16.69
CA PHE A 94 -29.22 2.11 16.57
C PHE A 94 -29.69 1.01 15.59
N LYS A 95 -30.90 1.11 15.03
CA LYS A 95 -31.49 0.04 14.19
C LYS A 95 -32.07 0.53 12.85
N ARG A 96 -31.90 1.80 12.49
CA ARG A 96 -32.47 2.35 11.27
C ARG A 96 -31.38 2.94 10.39
N PHE A 97 -30.66 2.07 9.68
CA PHE A 97 -29.60 2.48 8.76
C PHE A 97 -30.09 2.66 7.32
N SER A 98 -31.40 2.48 7.09
CA SER A 98 -32.02 2.75 5.79
C SER A 98 -31.83 4.23 5.43
N GLY A 99 -31.15 4.50 4.31
CA GLY A 99 -30.81 5.86 3.86
C GLY A 99 -29.33 6.20 3.97
N ILE A 100 -28.55 5.56 4.85
CA ILE A 100 -27.10 5.75 4.89
C ILE A 100 -26.45 4.97 3.73
N LYS A 101 -25.68 5.67 2.90
CA LYS A 101 -25.03 5.09 1.73
C LYS A 101 -23.66 4.51 2.07
N GLY A 102 -23.20 3.51 1.30
CA GLY A 102 -21.86 2.93 1.41
C GLY A 102 -21.68 2.08 2.66
N ILE A 103 -22.71 1.39 3.11
CA ILE A 103 -22.64 0.47 4.25
C ILE A 103 -23.25 -0.89 3.93
N ILE A 104 -22.83 -1.89 4.69
CA ILE A 104 -23.52 -3.17 4.85
C ILE A 104 -23.86 -3.36 6.34
N PHE A 105 -25.05 -3.79 6.64
CA PHE A 105 -25.52 -4.03 8.01
C PHE A 105 -26.49 -5.20 8.06
N LYS A 106 -26.81 -5.68 9.26
CA LYS A 106 -27.73 -6.78 9.44
C LYS A 106 -29.10 -6.25 9.91
N GLU A 107 -30.17 -6.64 9.20
CA GLU A 107 -31.54 -6.34 9.56
C GLU A 107 -32.40 -7.60 9.41
N ASN A 108 -33.22 -7.92 10.42
CA ASN A 108 -34.08 -9.11 10.46
C ASN A 108 -33.35 -10.45 10.16
N GLY A 109 -32.07 -10.53 10.48
CA GLY A 109 -31.24 -11.72 10.25
C GLY A 109 -30.50 -11.74 8.91
N GLU A 110 -30.81 -10.85 7.99
CA GLU A 110 -30.23 -10.75 6.65
C GLU A 110 -29.23 -9.60 6.55
N PHE A 111 -28.22 -9.73 5.69
CA PHE A 111 -27.31 -8.65 5.38
C PHE A 111 -27.89 -7.78 4.28
N ILE A 112 -27.98 -6.49 4.55
CA ILE A 112 -28.45 -5.48 3.60
C ILE A 112 -27.27 -4.63 3.16
N LEU A 113 -27.01 -4.61 1.87
CA LEU A 113 -26.06 -3.72 1.23
C LEU A 113 -26.79 -2.45 0.78
N SER A 114 -26.45 -1.31 1.35
CA SER A 114 -27.02 -0.02 0.96
C SER A 114 -26.53 0.44 -0.42
N SER A 115 -27.17 1.46 -0.98
CA SER A 115 -26.69 2.07 -2.21
C SER A 115 -25.26 2.59 -2.07
N PRO A 116 -24.40 2.49 -3.10
CA PRO A 116 -23.04 3.00 -3.03
C PRO A 116 -23.01 4.49 -2.70
N ARG A 117 -22.02 4.90 -1.90
CA ARG A 117 -21.70 6.31 -1.72
C ARG A 117 -20.82 6.79 -2.88
N ALA A 118 -21.12 7.98 -3.37
CA ALA A 118 -20.27 8.61 -4.38
C ALA A 118 -18.89 8.92 -3.77
N ALA A 119 -17.85 8.74 -4.58
CA ALA A 119 -16.49 9.09 -4.17
C ALA A 119 -16.36 10.60 -3.92
N ILE A 120 -15.60 11.00 -2.91
CA ILE A 120 -15.36 12.39 -2.54
C ILE A 120 -14.65 13.11 -3.69
N LYS A 121 -15.30 14.07 -4.32
CA LYS A 121 -14.77 14.76 -5.51
C LYS A 121 -13.68 15.76 -5.17
N ASP A 122 -13.92 16.58 -4.16
CA ASP A 122 -12.98 17.61 -3.69
C ASP A 122 -12.20 17.07 -2.48
N LEU A 123 -10.96 16.64 -2.71
CA LEU A 123 -10.11 16.13 -1.65
C LEU A 123 -9.54 17.24 -0.75
N ASP A 124 -9.56 18.49 -1.18
CA ASP A 124 -9.12 19.63 -0.37
C ASP A 124 -10.14 20.00 0.72
N SER A 125 -11.40 19.59 0.55
CA SER A 125 -12.44 19.76 1.57
C SER A 125 -12.24 18.85 2.79
N LEU A 126 -11.42 17.80 2.66
CA LEU A 126 -11.06 16.94 3.78
C LEU A 126 -10.01 17.61 4.66
N GLY A 127 -10.20 17.57 5.96
CA GLY A 127 -9.15 17.97 6.90
C GLY A 127 -7.91 17.09 6.79
N TYR A 128 -6.78 17.58 7.27
CA TYR A 128 -5.58 16.75 7.38
C TYR A 128 -5.80 15.60 8.38
N PRO A 129 -5.14 14.44 8.18
CA PRO A 129 -5.26 13.33 9.11
C PRO A 129 -5.01 13.72 10.56
N ALA A 130 -5.88 13.29 11.47
CA ALA A 130 -5.83 13.61 12.90
C ALA A 130 -4.63 12.93 13.62
N ARG A 131 -3.41 13.24 13.19
CA ARG A 131 -2.18 12.62 13.68
C ARG A 131 -1.92 12.83 15.17
N HIS A 132 -2.54 13.85 15.77
CA HIS A 132 -2.50 14.08 17.22
C HIS A 132 -3.17 12.96 18.04
N LEU A 133 -4.00 12.13 17.39
CA LEU A 133 -4.64 10.96 18.00
C LEU A 133 -3.82 9.67 17.80
N LEU A 134 -2.74 9.72 17.03
CA LEU A 134 -1.83 8.60 16.80
C LEU A 134 -0.72 8.56 17.85
N PRO A 135 -0.11 7.40 18.08
CA PRO A 135 1.19 7.34 18.75
C PRO A 135 2.21 8.27 18.10
N PRO A 136 3.20 8.80 18.85
CA PRO A 136 4.22 9.68 18.28
C PRO A 136 4.86 9.07 17.03
N LEU A 137 4.99 9.87 15.95
CA LEU A 137 5.52 9.39 14.66
C LEU A 137 6.94 8.82 14.78
N SER A 138 7.69 9.20 15.81
CA SER A 138 9.00 8.63 16.11
C SER A 138 8.98 7.15 16.51
N ARG A 139 7.81 6.58 16.87
CA ARG A 139 7.66 5.14 17.18
C ARG A 139 7.60 4.27 15.93
N TYR A 140 7.22 4.84 14.78
CA TYR A 140 7.11 4.12 13.52
C TYR A 140 8.48 3.86 12.92
N ARG A 141 8.80 2.59 12.68
CA ARG A 141 10.10 2.13 12.16
C ARG A 141 9.91 1.36 10.86
N PRO A 142 9.85 2.04 9.71
CA PRO A 142 9.80 1.36 8.41
C PRO A 142 11.08 0.55 8.14
N THR A 143 11.04 -0.29 7.10
CA THR A 143 12.25 -1.02 6.68
C THR A 143 13.38 -0.05 6.29
N PRO A 144 14.64 -0.33 6.66
CA PRO A 144 15.77 0.60 6.45
C PRO A 144 15.96 1.10 5.02
N ALA A 145 15.60 0.28 4.02
CA ALA A 145 15.67 0.66 2.60
C ALA A 145 14.62 1.71 2.17
N SER A 146 13.68 2.05 3.05
CA SER A 146 12.51 2.87 2.73
C SER A 146 12.62 4.31 3.20
N TYR A 147 13.66 4.71 3.93
CA TYR A 147 13.84 6.05 4.46
C TYR A 147 15.32 6.40 4.59
N ARG A 148 15.62 7.69 4.73
CA ARG A 148 16.93 8.24 5.09
C ARG A 148 16.94 8.92 6.45
N ARG A 149 15.79 9.48 6.85
CA ARG A 149 15.65 10.23 8.10
C ARG A 149 14.35 9.86 8.81
N LEU A 150 14.40 9.82 10.13
CA LEU A 150 13.22 9.63 10.99
C LEU A 150 13.02 10.87 11.85
N PRO A 151 11.80 11.21 12.23
CA PRO A 151 10.53 10.57 11.89
C PRO A 151 10.15 10.74 10.41
N LEU A 152 9.49 9.70 9.84
CA LEU A 152 8.96 9.71 8.48
C LEU A 152 7.47 10.13 8.51
N GLY A 153 7.10 11.12 7.71
CA GLY A 153 5.71 11.47 7.44
C GLY A 153 5.20 10.75 6.18
N VAL A 154 4.04 10.13 6.28
CA VAL A 154 3.37 9.50 5.14
C VAL A 154 2.15 10.32 4.75
N MET A 155 1.99 10.56 3.46
CA MET A 155 0.88 11.33 2.88
C MET A 155 0.29 10.63 1.66
N ILE A 156 -1.02 10.77 1.49
CA ILE A 156 -1.73 10.46 0.25
C ILE A 156 -2.24 11.79 -0.31
N THR A 157 -1.81 12.13 -1.52
CA THR A 157 -2.11 13.41 -2.15
C THR A 157 -3.07 13.29 -3.33
N SER A 158 -3.33 12.06 -3.76
CA SER A 158 -4.32 11.73 -4.79
C SER A 158 -4.93 10.36 -4.51
N ARG A 159 -6.13 10.11 -5.03
CA ARG A 159 -6.87 8.86 -4.86
C ARG A 159 -7.32 8.33 -6.21
N GLY A 160 -7.20 7.01 -6.39
CA GLY A 160 -7.60 6.29 -7.58
C GLY A 160 -6.56 6.33 -8.68
N CYS A 161 -6.58 5.30 -9.51
CA CYS A 161 -5.65 5.12 -10.61
C CYS A 161 -6.42 4.66 -11.86
N PRO A 162 -6.28 5.36 -13.02
CA PRO A 162 -6.98 4.99 -14.25
C PRO A 162 -6.35 3.78 -14.96
N GLN A 163 -5.20 3.30 -14.47
CA GLN A 163 -4.58 2.10 -15.02
C GLN A 163 -5.48 0.87 -14.79
N GLN A 164 -5.41 -0.09 -15.71
CA GLN A 164 -6.26 -1.29 -15.67
C GLN A 164 -5.47 -2.56 -15.31
N CYS A 165 -4.45 -2.44 -14.47
CA CYS A 165 -3.64 -3.57 -14.06
C CYS A 165 -4.50 -4.67 -13.44
N ALA A 166 -4.43 -5.89 -13.99
CA ALA A 166 -5.32 -6.98 -13.63
C ALA A 166 -5.10 -7.53 -12.21
N PHE A 167 -3.96 -7.24 -11.60
CA PHE A 167 -3.57 -7.64 -10.24
C PHE A 167 -3.86 -6.58 -9.17
N CYS A 168 -4.29 -5.36 -9.58
CA CYS A 168 -4.45 -4.24 -8.67
C CYS A 168 -5.91 -4.09 -8.23
N ASP A 169 -6.13 -4.05 -6.92
CA ASP A 169 -7.43 -3.70 -6.34
C ASP A 169 -7.64 -2.19 -6.37
N ARG A 170 -8.79 -1.77 -6.85
CA ARG A 170 -9.22 -0.38 -6.94
C ARG A 170 -10.58 -0.16 -6.27
N ALA A 171 -11.01 -1.10 -5.45
CA ALA A 171 -12.36 -1.08 -4.87
C ALA A 171 -12.58 0.14 -3.96
N VAL A 172 -11.56 0.60 -3.22
CA VAL A 172 -11.70 1.73 -2.28
C VAL A 172 -11.78 3.07 -3.00
N PHE A 173 -10.80 3.37 -3.87
CA PHE A 173 -10.69 4.70 -4.48
C PHE A 173 -11.21 4.78 -5.92
N GLY A 174 -11.53 3.63 -6.52
CA GLY A 174 -12.06 3.55 -7.88
C GLY A 174 -11.02 3.81 -8.98
N ASN A 175 -11.53 3.90 -10.22
CA ASN A 175 -10.73 4.11 -11.42
C ASN A 175 -10.54 5.60 -11.78
N GLY A 176 -11.27 6.49 -11.11
CA GLY A 176 -11.17 7.93 -11.32
C GLY A 176 -10.00 8.52 -10.55
N TYR A 177 -9.19 9.35 -11.21
CA TYR A 177 -8.11 10.08 -10.56
C TYR A 177 -8.63 11.38 -9.95
N ARG A 178 -8.53 11.51 -8.64
CA ARG A 178 -8.89 12.70 -7.86
C ARG A 178 -7.66 13.16 -7.09
N LYS A 179 -7.47 14.45 -6.99
CA LYS A 179 -6.22 15.04 -6.49
C LYS A 179 -6.48 16.21 -5.56
N ARG A 180 -5.62 16.36 -4.58
CA ARG A 180 -5.52 17.57 -3.75
C ARG A 180 -4.75 18.64 -4.52
N SER A 181 -5.03 19.90 -4.26
CA SER A 181 -4.24 21.02 -4.82
C SER A 181 -2.79 20.99 -4.32
N PRO A 182 -1.84 21.56 -5.09
CA PRO A 182 -0.47 21.72 -4.61
C PRO A 182 -0.40 22.48 -3.27
N GLU A 183 -1.20 23.51 -3.13
CA GLU A 183 -1.28 24.35 -1.91
C GLU A 183 -1.70 23.55 -0.69
N ASN A 184 -2.74 22.73 -0.84
CA ASN A 184 -3.22 21.86 0.25
C ASN A 184 -2.16 20.81 0.63
N VAL A 185 -1.48 20.22 -0.34
CA VAL A 185 -0.38 19.26 -0.11
C VAL A 185 0.78 19.92 0.63
N LEU A 186 1.20 21.10 0.20
CA LEU A 186 2.31 21.84 0.82
C LEU A 186 1.97 22.27 2.25
N GLY A 187 0.73 22.67 2.50
CA GLY A 187 0.26 22.99 3.86
C GLY A 187 0.35 21.80 4.81
N GLU A 188 0.02 20.58 4.34
CA GLU A 188 0.19 19.38 5.17
C GLU A 188 1.68 19.03 5.38
N VAL A 189 2.53 19.25 4.37
CA VAL A 189 4.00 19.08 4.56
C VAL A 189 4.53 20.03 5.63
N ASP A 190 4.08 21.29 5.63
CA ASP A 190 4.44 22.25 6.67
C ASP A 190 3.95 21.81 8.06
N GLU A 191 2.69 21.34 8.17
CA GLU A 191 2.19 20.80 9.44
C GLU A 191 3.04 19.62 9.93
N LEU A 192 3.37 18.68 9.06
CA LEU A 192 4.22 17.54 9.37
C LEU A 192 5.61 17.95 9.85
N ALA A 193 6.21 18.92 9.17
CA ALA A 193 7.55 19.41 9.51
C ALA A 193 7.58 20.17 10.85
N TYR A 194 6.69 21.15 11.02
CA TYR A 194 6.74 22.07 12.15
C TYR A 194 6.01 21.59 13.38
N LYS A 195 4.87 20.90 13.21
CA LYS A 195 4.06 20.44 14.35
C LYS A 195 4.47 19.05 14.83
N TYR A 196 4.82 18.15 13.90
CA TYR A 196 5.14 16.75 14.21
C TYR A 196 6.63 16.41 14.13
N GLY A 197 7.49 17.37 13.76
CA GLY A 197 8.94 17.20 13.72
C GLY A 197 9.40 16.17 12.68
N VAL A 198 8.63 15.99 11.62
CA VAL A 198 8.94 15.06 10.54
C VAL A 198 10.18 15.52 9.80
N ARG A 199 11.08 14.60 9.49
CA ARG A 199 12.37 14.87 8.83
C ARG A 199 12.48 14.31 7.42
N GLU A 200 11.47 13.55 6.96
CA GLU A 200 11.36 12.99 5.63
C GLU A 200 9.88 12.77 5.27
N ILE A 201 9.52 12.94 4.01
CA ILE A 201 8.15 12.71 3.51
C ILE A 201 8.14 11.53 2.54
N ARG A 202 7.10 10.70 2.64
CA ARG A 202 6.78 9.68 1.65
C ARG A 202 5.38 9.92 1.09
N PHE A 203 5.32 10.22 -0.19
CA PHE A 203 4.05 10.27 -0.92
C PHE A 203 3.64 8.85 -1.31
N PHE A 204 2.50 8.42 -0.77
CA PHE A 204 1.99 7.04 -0.88
C PHE A 204 0.80 6.96 -1.84
N ASP A 205 0.78 7.84 -2.83
CA ASP A 205 -0.20 7.86 -3.91
C ASP A 205 -0.05 6.59 -4.77
N ASP A 206 -1.14 6.13 -5.39
CA ASP A 206 -1.08 5.07 -6.40
C ASP A 206 -0.15 5.45 -7.57
N CYS A 207 -0.13 6.74 -7.93
CA CYS A 207 0.78 7.33 -8.91
C CYS A 207 0.93 8.84 -8.68
N PHE A 208 1.99 9.26 -8.00
CA PHE A 208 2.24 10.67 -7.65
C PHE A 208 2.36 11.59 -8.88
N THR A 209 2.97 11.08 -9.96
CA THR A 209 3.27 11.86 -11.17
C THR A 209 2.23 11.74 -12.28
N LEU A 210 1.05 11.16 -12.00
CA LEU A 210 0.02 10.98 -13.02
C LEU A 210 -0.41 12.32 -13.65
N ASP A 211 -0.56 13.35 -12.83
CA ASP A 211 -0.67 14.74 -13.26
C ASP A 211 0.71 15.41 -13.11
N LYS A 212 1.42 15.50 -14.25
CA LYS A 212 2.80 16.00 -14.30
C LYS A 212 2.91 17.47 -13.92
N GLU A 213 1.95 18.31 -14.34
CA GLU A 213 1.94 19.74 -14.02
C GLU A 213 1.74 19.97 -12.54
N ARG A 214 0.81 19.22 -11.92
CA ARG A 214 0.59 19.26 -10.48
C ARG A 214 1.85 18.80 -9.72
N ALA A 215 2.44 17.67 -10.12
CA ALA A 215 3.67 17.16 -9.51
C ALA A 215 4.81 18.18 -9.61
N MET A 216 4.96 18.87 -10.76
CA MET A 216 5.92 19.95 -10.95
C MET A 216 5.69 21.10 -9.96
N LYS A 217 4.44 21.56 -9.79
CA LYS A 217 4.08 22.63 -8.84
C LYS A 217 4.38 22.22 -7.39
N ILE A 218 4.07 20.98 -7.00
CA ILE A 218 4.43 20.46 -5.67
C ILE A 218 5.95 20.47 -5.48
N CYS A 219 6.73 20.00 -6.46
CA CYS A 219 8.19 20.02 -6.39
C CYS A 219 8.73 21.44 -6.21
N GLN A 220 8.23 22.39 -6.97
CA GLN A 220 8.61 23.80 -6.85
C GLN A 220 8.28 24.38 -5.47
N GLY A 221 7.15 24.00 -4.90
CA GLY A 221 6.77 24.38 -3.53
C GLY A 221 7.68 23.74 -2.49
N LEU A 222 7.98 22.45 -2.58
CA LEU A 222 8.87 21.73 -1.67
C LEU A 222 10.29 22.33 -1.61
N ARG A 223 10.79 22.92 -2.71
CA ARG A 223 12.07 23.64 -2.72
C ARG A 223 12.10 24.85 -1.80
N LYS A 224 10.94 25.47 -1.54
CA LYS A 224 10.80 26.66 -0.70
C LYS A 224 10.69 26.33 0.78
N ILE A 225 10.27 25.12 1.15
CA ILE A 225 10.13 24.68 2.54
C ILE A 225 11.51 24.57 3.21
N LYS A 226 11.62 25.08 4.42
CA LYS A 226 12.83 25.03 5.26
C LYS A 226 12.48 24.39 6.62
N PRO A 227 13.29 23.47 7.15
CA PRO A 227 14.45 22.84 6.50
C PRO A 227 14.02 21.96 5.31
N ARG A 228 14.90 21.82 4.33
CA ARG A 228 14.63 20.97 3.16
C ARG A 228 14.45 19.52 3.59
N LEU A 229 13.29 18.95 3.28
CA LEU A 229 12.97 17.56 3.59
C LEU A 229 13.34 16.65 2.41
N PRO A 230 14.07 15.55 2.61
CA PRO A 230 14.14 14.49 1.64
C PRO A 230 12.75 13.85 1.49
N TRP A 231 12.45 13.33 0.30
CA TRP A 231 11.19 12.67 0.06
C TRP A 231 11.26 11.55 -0.99
N THR A 232 10.26 10.67 -0.98
CA THR A 232 10.10 9.54 -1.91
C THR A 232 8.66 9.48 -2.41
N CYS A 233 8.43 8.85 -3.56
CA CYS A 233 7.09 8.57 -4.05
C CYS A 233 7.01 7.26 -4.83
N LEU A 234 5.77 6.76 -4.95
CA LEU A 234 5.39 5.71 -5.90
C LEU A 234 4.92 6.38 -7.20
N THR A 235 5.29 5.80 -8.32
CA THR A 235 4.88 6.31 -9.63
C THR A 235 4.97 5.24 -10.71
N THR A 236 4.44 5.54 -11.89
CA THR A 236 4.49 4.65 -13.05
C THR A 236 5.47 5.18 -14.09
N VAL A 237 6.08 4.28 -14.86
CA VAL A 237 7.07 4.64 -15.88
C VAL A 237 6.49 5.50 -17.02
N GLY A 238 5.18 5.35 -17.31
CA GLY A 238 4.49 6.14 -18.32
C GLY A 238 4.13 7.57 -17.90
N SER A 239 4.23 7.89 -16.60
CA SER A 239 3.84 9.20 -16.05
C SER A 239 5.03 10.11 -15.72
N VAL A 240 6.24 9.75 -16.08
CA VAL A 240 7.44 10.55 -15.82
C VAL A 240 8.04 11.09 -17.14
N THR A 241 8.76 12.20 -17.03
CA THR A 241 9.64 12.75 -18.07
C THR A 241 11.00 13.06 -17.47
N LYS A 242 12.01 13.29 -18.32
CA LYS A 242 13.36 13.62 -17.86
C LYS A 242 13.36 14.91 -17.04
N GLU A 243 12.62 15.92 -17.49
CA GLU A 243 12.47 17.24 -16.84
C GLU A 243 11.80 17.09 -15.46
N LEU A 244 10.70 16.33 -15.37
CA LEU A 244 10.01 16.12 -14.10
C LEU A 244 10.90 15.39 -13.10
N LEU A 245 11.62 14.34 -13.52
CA LEU A 245 12.54 13.61 -12.64
C LEU A 245 13.70 14.50 -12.15
N GLN A 246 14.19 15.42 -12.99
CA GLN A 246 15.19 16.39 -12.57
C GLN A 246 14.60 17.38 -11.53
N GLU A 247 13.40 17.92 -11.75
CA GLU A 247 12.75 18.80 -10.77
C GLU A 247 12.43 18.07 -9.45
N MET A 248 11.99 16.82 -9.52
CA MET A 248 11.85 15.97 -8.34
C MET A 248 13.16 15.86 -7.55
N LYS A 249 14.27 15.59 -8.25
CA LYS A 249 15.61 15.56 -7.63
C LYS A 249 15.97 16.88 -6.97
N ASP A 250 15.75 17.97 -7.69
CA ASP A 250 16.09 19.33 -7.25
C ASP A 250 15.20 19.77 -6.06
N SER A 251 14.02 19.21 -5.90
CA SER A 251 13.13 19.47 -4.78
C SER A 251 13.37 18.59 -3.55
N GLY A 252 14.31 17.63 -3.62
CA GLY A 252 14.68 16.78 -2.50
C GLY A 252 14.24 15.33 -2.63
N CYS A 253 13.63 14.94 -3.76
CA CYS A 253 13.38 13.52 -4.02
C CYS A 253 14.71 12.78 -4.05
N TRP A 254 14.79 11.69 -3.32
CA TRP A 254 15.98 10.86 -3.36
C TRP A 254 15.72 9.47 -3.95
N GLN A 255 14.45 9.00 -3.94
CA GLN A 255 14.08 7.70 -4.47
C GLN A 255 12.70 7.76 -5.14
N VAL A 256 12.60 7.11 -6.29
CA VAL A 256 11.35 6.78 -6.95
C VAL A 256 11.11 5.28 -6.89
N LEU A 257 9.86 4.88 -6.69
CA LEU A 257 9.42 3.48 -6.69
C LEU A 257 8.61 3.24 -7.97
N TYR A 258 9.05 2.27 -8.77
CA TYR A 258 8.34 1.83 -9.97
C TYR A 258 7.83 0.39 -9.82
N GLY A 259 6.56 0.16 -10.11
CA GLY A 259 6.08 -1.18 -10.39
C GLY A 259 6.52 -1.56 -11.81
N LEU A 260 7.61 -2.30 -11.97
CA LEU A 260 8.06 -2.83 -13.27
C LEU A 260 7.40 -4.17 -13.60
N GLU A 261 6.97 -4.89 -12.60
CA GLU A 261 6.21 -6.12 -12.52
C GLU A 261 6.89 -7.33 -13.16
N SER A 262 7.34 -7.25 -14.43
CA SER A 262 7.95 -8.37 -15.14
C SER A 262 9.02 -7.90 -16.13
N GLY A 263 9.98 -8.77 -16.39
CA GLY A 263 10.97 -8.64 -17.47
C GLY A 263 10.50 -9.27 -18.78
N SER A 264 9.23 -9.65 -18.91
CA SER A 264 8.64 -10.25 -20.09
C SER A 264 7.51 -9.38 -20.64
N ASN A 265 7.63 -8.95 -21.92
CA ASN A 265 6.55 -8.19 -22.58
C ASN A 265 5.24 -8.99 -22.66
N ARG A 266 5.33 -10.33 -22.77
CA ARG A 266 4.16 -11.20 -22.73
C ARG A 266 3.43 -11.09 -21.38
N MET A 267 4.19 -11.14 -20.28
CA MET A 267 3.61 -11.01 -18.95
C MET A 267 3.06 -9.61 -18.68
N LEU A 268 3.76 -8.54 -19.10
CA LEU A 268 3.24 -7.17 -18.97
C LEU A 268 1.89 -6.99 -19.68
N LYS A 269 1.69 -7.63 -20.84
CA LYS A 269 0.40 -7.63 -21.55
C LYS A 269 -0.67 -8.39 -20.77
N LEU A 270 -0.36 -9.59 -20.26
CA LEU A 270 -1.29 -10.38 -19.45
C LEU A 270 -1.71 -9.65 -18.17
N LEU A 271 -0.79 -8.93 -17.55
CA LEU A 271 -1.02 -8.11 -16.38
C LEU A 271 -1.75 -6.79 -16.68
N LYS A 272 -1.98 -6.47 -17.96
CA LYS A 272 -2.55 -5.18 -18.40
C LYS A 272 -1.78 -3.98 -17.82
N LYS A 273 -0.44 -4.12 -17.69
CA LYS A 273 0.38 -3.09 -17.04
C LYS A 273 0.41 -1.75 -17.77
N GLY A 274 0.07 -1.70 -19.05
CA GLY A 274 0.08 -0.46 -19.85
C GLY A 274 1.48 0.15 -20.05
N ALA A 275 2.53 -0.66 -19.86
CA ALA A 275 3.93 -0.27 -20.09
C ALA A 275 4.69 -1.40 -20.78
N SER A 276 5.68 -1.06 -21.62
CA SER A 276 6.60 -2.00 -22.25
C SER A 276 7.94 -2.06 -21.52
N LEU A 277 8.76 -3.06 -21.87
CA LEU A 277 10.12 -3.16 -21.34
C LEU A 277 10.97 -1.95 -21.75
N GLU A 278 10.78 -1.41 -22.95
CA GLU A 278 11.49 -0.22 -23.44
C GLU A 278 11.14 1.00 -22.61
N GLN A 279 9.87 1.19 -22.26
CA GLN A 279 9.43 2.27 -21.38
C GLN A 279 9.99 2.09 -19.96
N ASN A 280 10.01 0.87 -19.45
CA ASN A 280 10.64 0.55 -18.17
C ASN A 280 12.13 0.91 -18.16
N ILE A 281 12.88 0.51 -19.20
CA ILE A 281 14.30 0.85 -19.36
C ILE A 281 14.53 2.36 -19.42
N GLN A 282 13.70 3.04 -20.21
CA GLN A 282 13.83 4.49 -20.42
C GLN A 282 13.58 5.28 -19.12
N ALA A 283 12.51 4.96 -18.39
CA ALA A 283 12.19 5.65 -17.14
C ALA A 283 13.26 5.43 -16.07
N VAL A 284 13.77 4.21 -15.93
CA VAL A 284 14.89 3.92 -15.01
C VAL A 284 16.14 4.69 -15.42
N ARG A 285 16.46 4.74 -16.72
CA ARG A 285 17.62 5.49 -17.21
C ARG A 285 17.50 6.99 -16.87
N TRP A 286 16.36 7.62 -17.17
CA TRP A 286 16.14 9.02 -16.84
C TRP A 286 16.23 9.30 -15.32
N ALA A 287 15.66 8.42 -14.49
CA ALA A 287 15.77 8.58 -13.04
C ALA A 287 17.24 8.48 -12.56
N LYS A 288 18.01 7.57 -13.16
CA LYS A 288 19.46 7.44 -12.83
C LYS A 288 20.27 8.63 -13.34
N GLU A 289 19.96 9.17 -14.51
CA GLU A 289 20.59 10.39 -15.05
C GLU A 289 20.32 11.60 -14.15
N ALA A 290 19.11 11.73 -13.61
CA ALA A 290 18.76 12.75 -12.62
C ALA A 290 19.40 12.52 -11.23
N GLY A 291 20.12 11.40 -11.01
CA GLY A 291 20.74 11.06 -9.72
C GLY A 291 19.76 10.57 -8.65
N LEU A 292 18.60 10.06 -9.06
CA LEU A 292 17.65 9.42 -8.16
C LEU A 292 18.03 7.96 -7.88
N SER A 293 17.73 7.51 -6.67
CA SER A 293 17.69 6.09 -6.36
C SER A 293 16.42 5.48 -6.98
N VAL A 294 16.54 4.31 -7.57
CA VAL A 294 15.41 3.61 -8.18
C VAL A 294 15.16 2.31 -7.43
N ARG A 295 13.96 2.18 -6.89
CA ARG A 295 13.42 0.92 -6.41
C ARG A 295 12.43 0.39 -7.44
N ALA A 296 12.52 -0.92 -7.73
CA ALA A 296 11.59 -1.61 -8.62
C ALA A 296 10.92 -2.77 -7.89
N ASP A 297 9.62 -2.91 -8.11
CA ASP A 297 8.85 -4.03 -7.62
C ASP A 297 8.48 -4.94 -8.81
N PHE A 298 8.65 -6.27 -8.61
CA PHE A 298 8.33 -7.34 -9.55
C PHE A 298 7.36 -8.31 -8.92
N ILE A 299 6.44 -8.87 -9.72
CA ILE A 299 5.47 -9.87 -9.28
C ILE A 299 5.81 -11.19 -9.96
N ALA A 300 5.92 -12.26 -9.19
CA ALA A 300 6.19 -13.60 -9.65
C ALA A 300 5.00 -14.53 -9.39
N GLY A 301 4.67 -15.40 -10.34
CA GLY A 301 3.65 -16.44 -10.19
C GLY A 301 2.24 -15.99 -10.52
N THR A 302 2.07 -14.99 -11.37
CA THR A 302 0.75 -14.61 -11.89
C THR A 302 0.22 -15.64 -12.90
N PRO A 303 -1.09 -15.71 -13.13
CA PRO A 303 -1.66 -16.61 -14.16
C PRO A 303 -0.98 -16.45 -15.51
N GLY A 304 -0.53 -17.57 -16.09
CA GLY A 304 0.23 -17.62 -17.33
C GLY A 304 1.75 -17.43 -17.17
N GLU A 305 2.27 -17.29 -15.95
CA GLU A 305 3.71 -17.28 -15.66
C GLU A 305 4.37 -18.63 -16.00
N THR A 306 5.60 -18.61 -16.47
CA THR A 306 6.42 -19.79 -16.76
C THR A 306 7.80 -19.63 -16.15
N GLU A 307 8.58 -20.73 -16.03
CA GLU A 307 9.97 -20.66 -15.58
C GLU A 307 10.83 -19.76 -16.50
N GLU A 308 10.47 -19.70 -17.79
CA GLU A 308 11.15 -18.85 -18.76
C GLU A 308 10.89 -17.36 -18.45
N SER A 309 9.61 -16.95 -18.26
CA SER A 309 9.28 -15.57 -17.94
C SER A 309 9.81 -15.14 -16.56
N LEU A 310 9.93 -16.06 -15.60
CA LEU A 310 10.62 -15.81 -14.34
C LEU A 310 12.12 -15.55 -14.55
N ARG A 311 12.78 -16.34 -15.39
CA ARG A 311 14.19 -16.14 -15.76
C ARG A 311 14.39 -14.81 -16.50
N GLU A 312 13.49 -14.47 -17.45
CA GLU A 312 13.50 -13.17 -18.14
C GLU A 312 13.41 -12.02 -17.13
N THR A 313 12.50 -12.12 -16.14
CA THR A 313 12.29 -11.10 -15.12
C THR A 313 13.55 -10.91 -14.26
N LEU A 314 14.18 -12.00 -13.81
CA LEU A 314 15.42 -11.90 -13.04
C LEU A 314 16.57 -11.35 -13.88
N ALA A 315 16.74 -11.81 -15.12
CA ALA A 315 17.76 -11.32 -16.03
C ALA A 315 17.57 -9.82 -16.33
N PHE A 316 16.32 -9.38 -16.51
CA PHE A 316 15.98 -7.97 -16.68
C PHE A 316 16.39 -7.15 -15.46
N ALA A 317 15.96 -7.56 -14.25
CA ALA A 317 16.31 -6.88 -13.01
C ALA A 317 17.82 -6.76 -12.78
N LEU A 318 18.58 -7.82 -13.13
CA LEU A 318 20.04 -7.84 -12.99
C LEU A 318 20.75 -6.90 -13.97
N ARG A 319 20.21 -6.71 -15.18
CA ARG A 319 20.77 -5.79 -16.20
C ARG A 319 20.43 -4.32 -15.90
N MET A 320 19.32 -4.06 -15.21
CA MET A 320 18.89 -2.70 -14.90
C MET A 320 19.76 -2.08 -13.80
N LYS A 321 20.00 -0.77 -13.87
CA LYS A 321 20.73 0.01 -12.84
C LYS A 321 19.86 0.32 -11.62
N LEU A 322 19.17 -0.69 -11.09
CA LEU A 322 18.34 -0.55 -9.90
C LEU A 322 19.17 -0.45 -8.63
N ASP A 323 18.73 0.36 -7.70
CA ASP A 323 19.31 0.45 -6.36
C ASP A 323 18.62 -0.53 -5.39
N TYR A 324 17.34 -0.86 -5.65
CA TYR A 324 16.58 -1.88 -4.92
C TYR A 324 15.67 -2.63 -5.88
N ALA A 325 15.51 -3.92 -5.67
CA ALA A 325 14.56 -4.76 -6.38
C ALA A 325 13.81 -5.62 -5.36
N HIS A 326 12.49 -5.57 -5.41
CA HIS A 326 11.63 -6.45 -4.63
C HIS A 326 10.98 -7.45 -5.57
N PHE A 327 11.16 -8.73 -5.29
CA PHE A 327 10.48 -9.81 -5.97
C PHE A 327 9.39 -10.31 -5.03
N ASN A 328 8.12 -10.04 -5.38
CA ASN A 328 6.97 -10.39 -4.58
C ASN A 328 6.26 -11.58 -5.21
N LYS A 329 5.77 -12.51 -4.38
CA LYS A 329 4.85 -13.53 -4.89
C LYS A 329 3.53 -12.88 -5.29
N PHE A 330 2.87 -13.45 -6.27
CA PHE A 330 1.49 -13.10 -6.57
C PHE A 330 0.57 -13.59 -5.45
N VAL A 331 -0.26 -12.68 -4.96
CA VAL A 331 -1.36 -12.98 -4.05
C VAL A 331 -2.64 -12.51 -4.74
N PRO A 332 -3.60 -13.41 -4.99
CA PRO A 332 -4.87 -13.06 -5.62
C PRO A 332 -5.76 -12.31 -4.62
N TYR A 333 -5.56 -11.00 -4.50
CA TYR A 333 -6.38 -10.19 -3.62
C TYR A 333 -7.80 -10.01 -4.16
N PRO A 334 -8.83 -10.11 -3.30
CA PRO A 334 -10.21 -9.80 -3.65
C PRO A 334 -10.34 -8.42 -4.27
N GLY A 335 -11.29 -8.24 -5.18
CA GLY A 335 -11.50 -6.98 -5.90
C GLY A 335 -10.62 -6.83 -7.14
N THR A 336 -9.64 -7.73 -7.37
CA THR A 336 -8.79 -7.71 -8.57
C THR A 336 -9.37 -8.59 -9.69
N GLU A 337 -9.12 -8.21 -10.95
CA GLU A 337 -9.55 -8.99 -12.10
C GLU A 337 -8.97 -10.43 -12.08
N LEU A 338 -7.71 -10.58 -11.66
CA LEU A 338 -7.09 -11.90 -11.56
C LEU A 338 -7.71 -12.77 -10.47
N TYR A 339 -8.12 -12.18 -9.33
CA TYR A 339 -8.86 -12.91 -8.31
C TYR A 339 -10.18 -13.43 -8.83
N GLU A 340 -10.98 -12.58 -9.48
CA GLU A 340 -12.28 -12.94 -10.02
C GLU A 340 -12.17 -14.01 -11.13
N ARG A 341 -11.12 -13.93 -11.93
CA ARG A 341 -10.81 -14.95 -12.93
C ARG A 341 -10.52 -16.29 -12.27
N LEU A 342 -9.60 -16.33 -11.31
CA LEU A 342 -9.22 -17.57 -10.63
C LEU A 342 -10.40 -18.18 -9.85
N ARG A 343 -11.26 -17.34 -9.24
CA ARG A 343 -12.50 -17.82 -8.60
C ARG A 343 -13.42 -18.52 -9.61
N ARG A 344 -13.60 -17.96 -10.79
CA ARG A 344 -14.38 -18.60 -11.88
C ARG A 344 -13.75 -19.90 -12.39
N ASP A 345 -12.43 -19.97 -12.37
CA ASP A 345 -11.67 -21.18 -12.74
C ASP A 345 -11.69 -22.24 -11.60
N GLY A 346 -12.42 -22.02 -10.51
CA GLY A 346 -12.64 -22.97 -9.42
C GLY A 346 -11.65 -22.88 -8.25
N PHE A 347 -10.75 -21.90 -8.23
CA PHE A 347 -9.84 -21.70 -7.10
C PHE A 347 -10.56 -21.08 -5.91
N ASN A 348 -10.33 -21.63 -4.72
CA ASN A 348 -10.78 -21.07 -3.46
C ASN A 348 -9.56 -20.60 -2.66
N PHE A 349 -9.69 -19.41 -2.05
CA PHE A 349 -8.60 -18.76 -1.31
C PHE A 349 -8.97 -18.62 0.16
N ASP A 350 -8.07 -19.06 1.02
CA ASP A 350 -8.12 -18.79 2.46
C ASP A 350 -7.11 -17.70 2.78
N PHE A 351 -7.60 -16.54 3.20
CA PHE A 351 -6.75 -15.40 3.56
C PHE A 351 -6.19 -15.48 4.99
N GLY A 352 -6.32 -16.66 5.66
CA GLY A 352 -5.72 -16.93 6.97
C GLY A 352 -4.20 -17.00 6.94
N GLN A 353 -3.66 -17.73 5.96
CA GLN A 353 -2.22 -17.93 5.77
C GLN A 353 -1.82 -17.54 4.35
N GLY A 354 -0.58 -17.08 4.17
CA GLY A 354 -0.04 -16.77 2.84
C GLY A 354 -0.66 -15.57 2.14
N SER A 355 -1.49 -14.78 2.82
CA SER A 355 -2.15 -13.58 2.25
C SER A 355 -1.23 -12.35 2.18
N SER A 356 -0.04 -12.40 2.79
CA SER A 356 0.96 -11.34 2.68
C SER A 356 1.91 -11.58 1.51
N ILE A 357 2.18 -10.56 0.72
CA ILE A 357 3.20 -10.60 -0.35
C ILE A 357 4.62 -10.79 0.18
N THR A 358 4.85 -10.50 1.47
CA THR A 358 6.15 -10.63 2.14
C THR A 358 6.37 -11.98 2.81
N ASP A 359 5.33 -12.81 2.93
CA ASP A 359 5.45 -14.18 3.39
C ASP A 359 5.85 -15.07 2.20
N ASN A 360 7.09 -15.56 2.20
CA ASN A 360 7.65 -16.39 1.14
C ASN A 360 7.51 -17.90 1.40
N GLU A 361 6.86 -18.30 2.49
CA GLU A 361 6.71 -19.71 2.86
C GLU A 361 5.38 -20.30 2.40
N SER A 362 4.30 -19.50 2.41
CA SER A 362 2.97 -19.92 2.04
C SER A 362 2.54 -19.30 0.71
N PHE A 363 1.96 -20.08 -0.19
CA PHE A 363 1.49 -19.63 -1.50
C PHE A 363 0.01 -19.92 -1.66
N GLN A 364 -0.80 -18.89 -1.89
CA GLN A 364 -2.22 -19.00 -2.17
C GLN A 364 -2.48 -19.55 -3.60
N TYR A 365 -1.53 -19.30 -4.50
CA TYR A 365 -1.65 -19.70 -5.88
C TYR A 365 -0.27 -20.01 -6.48
N ILE A 366 -0.19 -21.09 -7.26
CA ILE A 366 0.96 -21.42 -8.11
C ILE A 366 0.41 -21.70 -9.50
N PRO A 367 0.87 -21.03 -10.57
CA PRO A 367 0.39 -21.26 -11.92
C PRO A 367 0.64 -22.69 -12.40
N ASP A 368 -0.34 -23.31 -13.05
CA ASP A 368 -0.21 -24.64 -13.63
C ASP A 368 0.80 -24.69 -14.80
N THR A 369 1.08 -23.52 -15.38
CA THR A 369 2.10 -23.35 -16.42
C THR A 369 3.53 -23.48 -15.90
N ILE A 370 3.73 -23.44 -14.58
CA ILE A 370 5.02 -23.70 -13.90
C ILE A 370 5.07 -25.19 -13.56
N LYS A 371 5.93 -25.91 -14.26
CA LYS A 371 6.08 -27.38 -14.10
C LYS A 371 6.84 -27.71 -12.80
N ASP A 372 7.92 -27.00 -12.54
CA ASP A 372 8.73 -27.16 -11.34
C ASP A 372 8.24 -26.20 -10.25
N LYS A 373 7.35 -26.71 -9.38
CA LYS A 373 6.80 -25.94 -8.26
C LYS A 373 7.84 -25.59 -7.20
N ASP A 374 8.86 -26.41 -7.01
CA ASP A 374 9.93 -26.15 -6.04
C ASP A 374 10.88 -25.09 -6.57
N TYR A 375 11.14 -25.06 -7.87
CA TYR A 375 11.83 -23.92 -8.51
C TYR A 375 11.08 -22.62 -8.23
N TYR A 376 9.76 -22.59 -8.40
CA TYR A 376 8.98 -21.36 -8.15
C TYR A 376 8.99 -20.96 -6.66
N ARG A 377 8.77 -21.90 -5.74
CA ARG A 377 8.82 -21.62 -4.29
C ARG A 377 10.15 -21.01 -3.87
N ASN A 378 11.24 -21.46 -4.46
CA ASN A 378 12.59 -20.96 -4.18
C ASN A 378 12.96 -19.71 -4.98
N PHE A 379 12.21 -19.40 -6.05
CA PHE A 379 12.57 -18.34 -7.00
C PHE A 379 12.73 -16.99 -6.33
N ILE A 380 11.79 -16.57 -5.47
CA ILE A 380 11.83 -15.25 -4.83
C ILE A 380 13.08 -15.08 -3.98
N ASN A 381 13.38 -16.06 -3.14
CA ASN A 381 14.59 -16.05 -2.31
C ASN A 381 15.86 -16.07 -3.15
N CYS A 382 15.88 -16.91 -4.20
CA CYS A 382 16.98 -16.97 -5.15
C CYS A 382 17.17 -15.62 -5.89
N ALA A 383 16.09 -15.00 -6.33
CA ALA A 383 16.11 -13.71 -7.02
C ALA A 383 16.67 -12.60 -6.14
N HIS A 384 16.23 -12.53 -4.88
CA HIS A 384 16.79 -11.59 -3.90
C HIS A 384 18.28 -11.85 -3.66
N LYS A 385 18.68 -13.10 -3.40
CA LYS A 385 20.10 -13.45 -3.21
C LYS A 385 20.92 -13.07 -4.45
N ARG A 386 20.50 -13.45 -5.65
CA ARG A 386 21.19 -13.12 -6.89
C ARG A 386 21.26 -11.64 -7.19
N PHE A 387 20.25 -10.85 -6.77
CA PHE A 387 20.26 -9.40 -6.95
C PHE A 387 21.17 -8.71 -5.93
N TYR A 388 21.06 -9.02 -4.65
CA TYR A 388 21.70 -8.27 -3.57
C TYR A 388 23.13 -8.76 -3.24
N LEU A 389 23.46 -10.02 -3.49
CA LEU A 389 24.79 -10.58 -3.19
C LEU A 389 25.80 -10.41 -4.33
N ARG A 390 25.51 -9.63 -5.37
CA ARG A 390 26.46 -9.30 -6.43
C ARG A 390 27.63 -8.49 -5.88
N PRO A 391 28.89 -8.87 -6.14
CA PRO A 391 30.06 -8.14 -5.61
C PRO A 391 30.02 -6.64 -5.93
N GLY A 392 29.72 -6.28 -7.18
CA GLY A 392 29.63 -4.88 -7.59
C GLY A 392 28.50 -4.11 -6.91
N TYR A 393 27.38 -4.78 -6.57
CA TYR A 393 26.28 -4.17 -5.79
C TYR A 393 26.73 -3.91 -4.36
N ILE A 394 27.34 -4.91 -3.70
CA ILE A 394 27.83 -4.81 -2.32
C ILE A 394 28.85 -3.67 -2.22
N PHE A 395 29.84 -3.66 -3.12
CA PHE A 395 30.87 -2.61 -3.15
C PHE A 395 30.28 -1.21 -3.32
N LYS A 396 29.33 -1.05 -4.27
CA LYS A 396 28.64 0.23 -4.47
C LYS A 396 27.86 0.67 -3.22
N ARG A 397 27.23 -0.28 -2.52
CA ARG A 397 26.46 0.02 -1.30
C ARG A 397 27.37 0.43 -0.15
N LEU A 398 28.48 -0.25 0.04
CA LEU A 398 29.48 0.09 1.06
C LEU A 398 30.05 1.50 0.86
N LEU A 399 30.38 1.87 -0.38
CA LEU A 399 30.86 3.23 -0.70
C LEU A 399 29.78 4.33 -0.48
N GLY A 400 28.52 3.96 -0.48
CA GLY A 400 27.40 4.89 -0.27
C GLY A 400 27.02 5.13 1.18
N LEU A 401 27.57 4.37 2.14
CA LEU A 401 27.25 4.48 3.57
C LEU A 401 27.84 5.76 4.16
N ARG A 402 27.02 6.52 4.87
CA ARG A 402 27.40 7.81 5.45
C ARG A 402 27.20 7.86 6.97
N THR A 403 26.35 6.99 7.51
CA THR A 403 26.02 6.97 8.94
C THR A 403 26.11 5.57 9.52
N VAL A 404 26.35 5.47 10.84
CA VAL A 404 26.38 4.18 11.57
C VAL A 404 25.01 3.48 11.48
N GLU A 405 23.93 4.24 11.51
CA GLU A 405 22.56 3.68 11.39
C GLU A 405 22.33 3.06 10.02
N GLU A 406 22.85 3.67 8.94
CA GLU A 406 22.82 3.07 7.60
C GLU A 406 23.63 1.77 7.53
N VAL A 407 24.80 1.72 8.17
CA VAL A 407 25.61 0.50 8.26
C VAL A 407 24.83 -0.61 8.95
N ILE A 408 24.29 -0.35 10.13
CA ILE A 408 23.50 -1.32 10.91
C ILE A 408 22.28 -1.80 10.10
N GLY A 409 21.55 -0.86 9.45
CA GLY A 409 20.40 -1.17 8.62
C GLY A 409 20.75 -2.06 7.43
N GLN A 410 21.87 -1.78 6.73
CA GLN A 410 22.34 -2.59 5.61
C GLN A 410 22.83 -3.98 6.07
N MET A 411 23.52 -4.05 7.21
CA MET A 411 23.94 -5.35 7.79
C MET A 411 22.74 -6.22 8.14
N LYS A 412 21.72 -5.67 8.82
CA LYS A 412 20.49 -6.42 9.11
C LYS A 412 19.79 -6.92 7.84
N GLY A 413 19.70 -6.06 6.81
CA GLY A 413 19.14 -6.45 5.52
C GLY A 413 19.96 -7.53 4.83
N PHE A 414 21.28 -7.45 4.88
CA PHE A 414 22.21 -8.46 4.31
C PHE A 414 22.04 -9.81 5.02
N LEU A 415 22.05 -9.84 6.36
CA LEU A 415 21.87 -11.07 7.16
C LEU A 415 20.51 -11.72 6.84
N ALA A 416 19.44 -10.94 6.79
CA ALA A 416 18.11 -11.45 6.44
C ALA A 416 18.06 -12.08 5.04
N ILE A 417 18.74 -11.48 4.03
CA ILE A 417 18.80 -12.02 2.67
C ILE A 417 19.72 -13.25 2.58
N ALA A 418 20.81 -13.27 3.33
CA ALA A 418 21.72 -14.40 3.38
C ALA A 418 21.10 -15.62 4.07
N GLY A 419 20.08 -15.42 4.89
CA GLY A 419 19.46 -16.46 5.71
C GLY A 419 20.25 -16.74 6.99
N LEU A 420 20.94 -15.72 7.51
CA LEU A 420 21.75 -15.76 8.74
C LEU A 420 21.05 -15.01 9.88
#